data_669cb37b6bf213c0ec8f9cd69a699e1d
#
_entry.id   669cb37b6bf213c0ec8f9cd69a699e1d
#
_cell.length_a   1.000
_cell.length_b   1.000
_cell.length_c   1.000
_cell.angle_alpha   90.00
_cell.angle_beta   90.00
_cell.angle_gamma   90.00
#
_symmetry.space_group_name_H-M   'P 1'
#
loop_
_entity.id
_entity.type
_entity.pdbx_description
1 polymer ?
#
loop_
_entity_poly.entity_id
_entity_poly.type
_entity_poly.pdbx_seq_one_letter_code
_entity_poly.pdbx_strand_id
1 'polypeptide(L)'
;MRLNSAGQRHSVGESMIKELLNPFKAFDELEDFDAIRIGLASPEMIRSWSRGEVKKPETINYRTFKPERDGLFCAKIFGPTKDYECLCGKYKRLKHRGVVCEKCGVEVTVAKVRRERMGHIELASPVAHIWFLKSLPSRIGLLLDMTLRDIERVLYFESYVVIDAGMTPLEKGQILSDDQFLEMAEQHPDEFVARMGAEAVHALLHGLDLKQLVVQLRQEILECSSETKLKRLSKRLKLVESFLNSGNKPEWMVLTVLPVLPPDLRPLVPLDGGRFATSDLNDLYRRVINRNNRLKRLLDLSAPDIIVRNEKRMLQEAVDSLLDNGRRGRAITGSNKRPLKSLADMIKGKQGRFRQNLLGKRVDYSGRSVIVVGPTLRLHQCGLPKKMALELFKPFIFSKLQFKHQTITIRAAKKLVEREEPQVWDILEDVIREHPVLLNRAPTLHRLGIQAFEPVLIEG
;
A
#
# COMPACT_ATOMS: atom_id res chain seq x y z
N MET A 1 25.30 26.82 45.53
CA MET A 1 24.39 26.04 44.71
C MET A 1 23.27 26.89 44.14
N ARG A 2 23.53 27.61 43.09
CA ARG A 2 22.57 28.33 42.23
C ARG A 2 23.32 28.65 40.93
N LEU A 3 23.08 27.85 39.87
CA LEU A 3 23.46 28.15 38.48
C LEU A 3 23.04 26.92 37.64
N ASN A 4 21.87 27.01 37.03
CA ASN A 4 21.50 26.20 35.83
C ASN A 4 20.06 26.50 35.35
N SER A 5 19.63 27.75 35.36
CA SER A 5 18.33 28.11 34.78
C SER A 5 18.42 29.10 33.59
N ALA A 6 19.63 29.52 33.21
CA ALA A 6 19.83 30.48 32.10
C ALA A 6 20.09 29.80 30.73
N GLY A 7 20.60 28.55 30.72
CA GLY A 7 20.95 27.86 29.45
C GLY A 7 19.76 27.27 28.67
N GLN A 8 18.68 26.93 29.36
CA GLN A 8 17.50 26.33 28.69
C GLN A 8 16.55 27.34 28.02
N ARG A 9 16.59 28.60 28.42
CA ARG A 9 15.72 29.63 27.81
C ARG A 9 16.23 30.13 26.45
N HIS A 10 17.54 30.08 26.20
CA HIS A 10 18.10 30.48 24.90
C HIS A 10 17.86 29.46 23.78
N SER A 11 17.89 28.17 24.10
CA SER A 11 17.65 27.12 23.10
C SER A 11 16.21 27.02 22.60
N VAL A 12 15.24 27.34 23.46
CA VAL A 12 13.80 27.35 23.09
C VAL A 12 13.47 28.58 22.23
N GLY A 13 14.07 29.71 22.50
CA GLY A 13 13.90 30.92 21.70
C GLY A 13 14.51 30.84 20.28
N GLU A 14 15.69 30.23 20.17
CA GLU A 14 16.34 30.01 18.85
C GLU A 14 15.62 28.95 18.02
N SER A 15 15.04 27.94 18.63
CA SER A 15 14.21 26.94 17.94
C SER A 15 12.93 27.59 17.40
N MET A 16 12.22 28.37 18.20
CA MET A 16 11.02 29.09 17.76
C MET A 16 11.31 30.13 16.67
N ILE A 17 12.44 30.83 16.75
CA ILE A 17 12.83 31.82 15.74
C ILE A 17 13.23 31.11 14.43
N LYS A 18 13.88 29.96 14.47
CA LYS A 18 14.17 29.12 13.30
C LYS A 18 12.90 28.54 12.66
N GLU A 19 11.89 28.19 13.44
CA GLU A 19 10.57 27.78 12.94
C GLU A 19 9.80 28.93 12.28
N LEU A 20 9.89 30.15 12.83
CA LEU A 20 9.25 31.35 12.26
C LEU A 20 9.92 31.85 10.98
N LEU A 21 11.25 31.69 10.87
CA LEU A 21 12.03 32.15 9.71
C LEU A 21 12.04 31.17 8.53
N ASN A 22 11.58 29.94 8.69
CA ASN A 22 11.56 28.94 7.63
C ASN A 22 10.21 28.21 7.55
N PRO A 23 9.12 28.88 7.15
CA PRO A 23 7.80 28.27 7.02
C PRO A 23 7.75 27.13 5.98
N PHE A 24 8.81 26.98 5.17
CA PHE A 24 8.93 25.87 4.21
C PHE A 24 9.64 24.63 4.76
N LYS A 25 10.36 24.72 5.89
CA LYS A 25 11.04 23.57 6.50
C LYS A 25 10.11 22.64 7.26
N ALA A 26 8.96 23.10 7.70
CA ALA A 26 7.95 22.29 8.39
C ALA A 26 7.26 21.23 7.48
N PHE A 27 7.62 21.18 6.18
CA PHE A 27 7.04 20.23 5.21
C PHE A 27 8.02 19.20 4.67
N ASP A 28 9.31 19.31 4.97
CA ASP A 28 10.36 18.41 4.48
C ASP A 28 11.15 17.70 5.60
N GLU A 29 10.71 17.76 6.85
CA GLU A 29 11.16 16.81 7.84
C GLU A 29 10.55 15.45 7.46
N LEU A 30 11.19 14.78 6.52
CA LEU A 30 11.21 13.33 6.49
C LEU A 30 11.65 12.95 7.90
N GLU A 31 10.72 12.45 8.71
CA GLU A 31 11.07 11.87 10.00
C GLU A 31 12.15 10.83 9.71
N ASP A 32 13.39 11.15 10.08
CA ASP A 32 14.49 10.19 9.99
C ASP A 32 14.13 9.03 10.91
N PHE A 33 14.08 7.84 10.34
CA PHE A 33 13.80 6.61 11.08
C PHE A 33 14.86 5.57 10.80
N ASP A 34 15.30 4.88 11.84
CA ASP A 34 16.32 3.83 11.75
C ASP A 34 15.72 2.47 11.41
N ALA A 35 14.43 2.27 11.69
CA ALA A 35 13.79 0.98 11.50
C ALA A 35 12.30 1.09 11.13
N ILE A 36 11.81 0.08 10.42
CA ILE A 36 10.39 -0.11 10.10
C ILE A 36 9.87 -1.34 10.85
N ARG A 37 8.82 -1.15 11.64
CA ARG A 37 8.11 -2.25 12.29
C ARG A 37 6.85 -2.61 11.51
N ILE A 38 6.74 -3.88 11.10
CA ILE A 38 5.55 -4.42 10.44
C ILE A 38 4.72 -5.17 11.49
N GLY A 39 3.44 -4.85 11.58
CA GLY A 39 2.50 -5.48 12.51
C GLY A 39 1.10 -5.55 11.92
N LEU A 40 0.17 -6.20 12.64
CA LEU A 40 -1.24 -6.18 12.31
C LEU A 40 -1.86 -4.86 12.79
N ALA A 41 -2.74 -4.29 11.98
CA ALA A 41 -3.48 -3.10 12.35
C ALA A 41 -4.80 -3.49 13.03
N SER A 42 -5.07 -2.90 14.20
CA SER A 42 -6.38 -3.01 14.82
C SER A 42 -7.42 -2.16 14.06
N PRO A 43 -8.73 -2.46 14.19
CA PRO A 43 -9.78 -1.62 13.63
C PRO A 43 -9.69 -0.16 14.07
N GLU A 44 -9.38 0.08 15.35
CA GLU A 44 -9.21 1.43 15.93
C GLU A 44 -8.02 2.15 15.27
N MET A 45 -6.91 1.44 15.04
CA MET A 45 -5.74 2.00 14.39
C MET A 45 -6.06 2.39 12.94
N ILE A 46 -6.80 1.56 12.19
CA ILE A 46 -7.23 1.89 10.82
C ILE A 46 -8.12 3.14 10.82
N ARG A 47 -9.07 3.25 11.79
CA ARG A 47 -9.90 4.44 11.93
C ARG A 47 -9.09 5.69 12.29
N SER A 48 -8.04 5.55 13.10
CA SER A 48 -7.17 6.68 13.48
C SER A 48 -6.36 7.22 12.30
N TRP A 49 -5.92 6.35 11.38
CA TRP A 49 -5.23 6.78 10.14
C TRP A 49 -6.17 7.43 9.15
N SER A 50 -7.46 7.07 9.20
CA SER A 50 -8.44 7.51 8.22
C SER A 50 -8.95 8.91 8.50
N ARG A 51 -9.14 9.68 7.42
CA ARG A 51 -9.79 11.00 7.45
C ARG A 51 -11.31 10.95 7.17
N GLY A 52 -11.86 9.74 6.96
CA GLY A 52 -13.30 9.54 6.77
C GLY A 52 -13.67 8.25 6.06
N GLU A 53 -14.96 7.90 6.16
CA GLU A 53 -15.52 6.70 5.53
C GLU A 53 -15.86 6.94 4.06
N VAL A 54 -15.44 6.02 3.20
CA VAL A 54 -15.79 6.00 1.77
C VAL A 54 -17.05 5.16 1.61
N LYS A 55 -18.18 5.82 1.32
CA LYS A 55 -19.51 5.17 1.22
C LYS A 55 -19.93 4.86 -0.21
N LYS A 56 -19.43 5.64 -1.18
CA LYS A 56 -19.85 5.57 -2.58
C LYS A 56 -18.78 4.98 -3.48
N PRO A 57 -19.18 4.13 -4.46
CA PRO A 57 -18.25 3.54 -5.42
C PRO A 57 -17.80 4.51 -6.51
N GLU A 58 -18.45 5.67 -6.65
CA GLU A 58 -18.15 6.68 -7.65
C GLU A 58 -16.77 7.30 -7.42
N THR A 59 -16.08 7.61 -8.52
CA THR A 59 -14.75 8.23 -8.53
C THR A 59 -14.84 9.73 -8.76
N ILE A 60 -15.26 10.11 -9.96
CA ILE A 60 -15.41 11.48 -10.41
C ILE A 60 -16.75 11.66 -11.13
N ASN A 61 -17.22 12.89 -11.16
CA ASN A 61 -18.33 13.27 -12.02
C ASN A 61 -17.81 13.49 -13.45
N TYR A 62 -18.24 12.66 -14.40
CA TYR A 62 -17.77 12.70 -15.78
C TYR A 62 -18.14 13.98 -16.55
N ARG A 63 -19.14 14.75 -16.08
CA ARG A 63 -19.52 16.02 -16.67
C ARG A 63 -18.65 17.18 -16.18
N THR A 64 -18.30 17.19 -14.88
CA THR A 64 -17.57 18.30 -14.25
C THR A 64 -16.11 17.97 -13.96
N PHE A 65 -15.70 16.73 -14.12
CA PHE A 65 -14.38 16.17 -13.77
C PHE A 65 -13.98 16.41 -12.28
N LYS A 66 -14.95 16.74 -11.45
CA LYS A 66 -14.72 16.93 -10.01
C LYS A 66 -14.92 15.63 -9.25
N PRO A 67 -14.15 15.39 -8.17
CA PRO A 67 -14.33 14.24 -7.29
C PRO A 67 -15.74 14.22 -6.69
N GLU A 68 -16.39 13.06 -6.72
CA GLU A 68 -17.68 12.86 -6.06
C GLU A 68 -17.54 12.85 -4.53
N ARG A 69 -18.56 13.37 -3.85
CA ARG A 69 -18.59 13.42 -2.39
C ARG A 69 -18.78 12.01 -1.83
N ASP A 70 -17.99 11.69 -0.78
CA ASP A 70 -17.97 10.39 -0.10
C ASP A 70 -17.58 9.21 -1.02
N GLY A 71 -17.04 9.50 -2.21
CA GLY A 71 -16.52 8.55 -3.18
C GLY A 71 -15.02 8.27 -3.00
N LEU A 72 -14.49 7.41 -3.87
CA LEU A 72 -13.09 6.97 -3.84
C LEU A 72 -12.06 8.09 -4.04
N PHE A 73 -12.42 9.24 -4.59
CA PHE A 73 -11.57 10.41 -4.80
C PHE A 73 -12.03 11.64 -4.02
N CYS A 74 -12.90 11.49 -3.06
CA CYS A 74 -13.53 12.58 -2.30
C CYS A 74 -12.50 13.58 -1.77
N ALA A 75 -12.71 14.87 -2.10
CA ALA A 75 -11.81 15.93 -1.64
C ALA A 75 -11.95 16.24 -0.14
N LYS A 76 -13.11 15.93 0.47
CA LYS A 76 -13.33 16.09 1.90
C LYS A 76 -12.48 15.10 2.70
N ILE A 77 -12.38 13.84 2.23
CA ILE A 77 -11.63 12.77 2.91
C ILE A 77 -10.14 12.89 2.62
N PHE A 78 -9.76 12.99 1.33
CA PHE A 78 -8.38 12.87 0.88
C PHE A 78 -7.66 14.20 0.66
N GLY A 79 -8.38 15.32 0.70
CA GLY A 79 -7.82 16.65 0.50
C GLY A 79 -8.11 17.26 -0.88
N PRO A 80 -7.71 18.54 -1.06
CA PRO A 80 -8.01 19.32 -2.27
C PRO A 80 -7.26 18.78 -3.51
N THR A 81 -7.80 19.04 -4.69
CA THR A 81 -7.19 18.69 -5.98
C THR A 81 -6.18 19.70 -6.48
N LYS A 82 -6.26 20.95 -5.99
CA LYS A 82 -5.34 22.03 -6.30
C LYS A 82 -4.82 22.64 -5.00
N ASP A 83 -3.57 23.13 -5.03
CA ASP A 83 -2.95 23.73 -3.86
C ASP A 83 -3.75 24.94 -3.37
N TYR A 84 -4.05 24.95 -2.07
CA TYR A 84 -4.74 26.03 -1.37
C TYR A 84 -6.06 26.47 -2.01
N GLU A 85 -6.78 25.53 -2.65
CA GLU A 85 -8.09 25.78 -3.23
C GLU A 85 -9.10 24.74 -2.77
N CYS A 86 -10.26 25.17 -2.22
CA CYS A 86 -11.34 24.25 -1.91
C CYS A 86 -12.12 23.80 -3.18
N LEU A 87 -12.84 22.70 -3.13
CA LEU A 87 -13.53 22.12 -4.29
C LEU A 87 -14.57 23.06 -4.92
N CYS A 88 -15.28 23.85 -4.10
CA CYS A 88 -16.30 24.82 -4.58
C CYS A 88 -15.73 26.16 -5.04
N GLY A 89 -14.44 26.42 -4.79
CA GLY A 89 -13.78 27.68 -5.17
C GLY A 89 -14.04 28.88 -4.27
N LYS A 90 -14.77 28.73 -3.12
CA LYS A 90 -15.02 29.81 -2.15
C LYS A 90 -13.72 30.33 -1.56
N TYR A 91 -12.85 29.42 -1.14
CA TYR A 91 -11.53 29.75 -0.59
C TYR A 91 -10.44 29.39 -1.59
N LYS A 92 -9.62 30.40 -1.93
CA LYS A 92 -8.47 30.28 -2.81
C LYS A 92 -7.28 31.04 -2.19
N ARG A 93 -6.08 30.60 -2.51
CA ARG A 93 -4.80 31.18 -2.08
C ARG A 93 -4.40 30.81 -0.64
N LEU A 94 -3.12 30.99 -0.38
CA LEU A 94 -2.40 30.63 0.85
C LEU A 94 -2.98 31.28 2.13
N LYS A 95 -3.59 32.48 2.04
CA LYS A 95 -4.17 33.19 3.18
C LYS A 95 -5.25 32.44 3.95
N HIS A 96 -5.86 31.43 3.31
CA HIS A 96 -6.90 30.59 3.90
C HIS A 96 -6.40 29.18 4.30
N ARG A 97 -5.07 29.01 4.41
CA ARG A 97 -4.46 27.72 4.80
C ARG A 97 -5.07 27.19 6.10
N GLY A 98 -5.42 25.89 6.13
CA GLY A 98 -5.98 25.21 7.30
C GLY A 98 -7.48 25.43 7.53
N VAL A 99 -8.13 26.33 6.77
CA VAL A 99 -9.57 26.56 6.88
C VAL A 99 -10.34 25.41 6.24
N VAL A 100 -11.31 24.88 6.95
CA VAL A 100 -12.28 23.90 6.41
C VAL A 100 -13.45 24.67 5.79
N CYS A 101 -13.69 24.44 4.50
CA CYS A 101 -14.75 25.13 3.78
C CYS A 101 -16.13 24.69 4.28
N GLU A 102 -16.96 25.59 4.74
CA GLU A 102 -18.33 25.32 5.24
C GLU A 102 -19.24 24.72 4.16
N LYS A 103 -19.06 25.11 2.88
CA LYS A 103 -19.89 24.65 1.77
C LYS A 103 -19.54 23.25 1.28
N CYS A 104 -18.24 22.95 1.08
CA CYS A 104 -17.80 21.68 0.51
C CYS A 104 -17.08 20.77 1.50
N GLY A 105 -16.77 21.24 2.72
CA GLY A 105 -16.10 20.48 3.77
C GLY A 105 -14.62 20.15 3.47
N VAL A 106 -14.03 20.77 2.45
CA VAL A 106 -12.65 20.53 2.05
C VAL A 106 -11.71 21.46 2.82
N GLU A 107 -10.68 20.90 3.42
CA GLU A 107 -9.62 21.67 4.07
C GLU A 107 -8.72 22.33 3.01
N VAL A 108 -8.42 23.61 3.19
CA VAL A 108 -7.54 24.37 2.28
C VAL A 108 -6.08 24.11 2.64
N THR A 109 -5.45 23.19 1.94
CA THR A 109 -4.07 22.73 2.14
C THR A 109 -3.41 22.41 0.79
N VAL A 110 -2.18 21.95 0.82
CA VAL A 110 -1.48 21.51 -0.40
C VAL A 110 -2.09 20.22 -0.97
N ALA A 111 -2.11 20.08 -2.29
CA ALA A 111 -2.64 18.89 -2.96
C ALA A 111 -1.83 17.61 -2.66
N LYS A 112 -0.55 17.75 -2.25
CA LYS A 112 0.35 16.63 -1.86
C LYS A 112 -0.27 15.72 -0.80
N VAL A 113 -1.14 16.24 0.08
CA VAL A 113 -1.84 15.43 1.09
C VAL A 113 -2.70 14.30 0.51
N ARG A 114 -3.10 14.39 -0.76
CA ARG A 114 -3.81 13.32 -1.47
C ARG A 114 -2.96 12.05 -1.70
N ARG A 115 -1.65 12.16 -1.52
CA ARG A 115 -0.72 11.02 -1.53
C ARG A 115 -0.58 10.37 -0.16
N GLU A 116 -0.95 11.06 0.92
CA GLU A 116 -0.68 10.66 2.31
C GLU A 116 -1.95 10.25 3.05
N ARG A 117 -3.06 10.96 2.81
CA ARG A 117 -4.32 10.75 3.53
C ARG A 117 -5.02 9.46 3.12
N MET A 118 -5.33 8.64 4.11
CA MET A 118 -6.09 7.40 3.96
C MET A 118 -7.57 7.63 4.28
N GLY A 119 -8.42 6.82 3.68
CA GLY A 119 -9.81 6.62 4.06
C GLY A 119 -10.03 5.21 4.59
N HIS A 120 -11.27 4.88 4.94
CA HIS A 120 -11.66 3.52 5.32
C HIS A 120 -13.06 3.17 4.79
N ILE A 121 -13.36 1.89 4.79
CA ILE A 121 -14.67 1.33 4.50
C ILE A 121 -15.08 0.50 5.72
N GLU A 122 -16.24 0.83 6.33
CA GLU A 122 -16.84 0.00 7.37
C GLU A 122 -17.55 -1.18 6.71
N LEU A 123 -17.05 -2.38 6.96
CA LEU A 123 -17.61 -3.60 6.41
C LEU A 123 -18.90 -3.99 7.16
N ALA A 124 -19.93 -4.35 6.41
CA ALA A 124 -21.22 -4.80 6.96
C ALA A 124 -21.14 -6.17 7.62
N SER A 125 -20.15 -6.97 7.26
CA SER A 125 -19.81 -8.25 7.87
C SER A 125 -18.29 -8.39 7.93
N PRO A 126 -17.72 -8.97 8.99
CA PRO A 126 -16.29 -9.25 9.06
C PRO A 126 -15.82 -10.10 7.88
N VAL A 127 -14.58 -9.91 7.46
CA VAL A 127 -13.95 -10.61 6.32
C VAL A 127 -12.59 -11.13 6.74
N ALA A 128 -12.31 -12.40 6.53
CA ALA A 128 -11.00 -13.00 6.82
C ALA A 128 -9.94 -12.51 5.81
N HIS A 129 -8.77 -12.15 6.31
CA HIS A 129 -7.67 -11.71 5.46
C HIS A 129 -7.03 -12.91 4.72
N ILE A 130 -7.07 -12.88 3.39
CA ILE A 130 -6.65 -13.99 2.52
C ILE A 130 -5.18 -14.42 2.75
N TRP A 131 -4.28 -13.52 3.14
CA TRP A 131 -2.88 -13.85 3.39
C TRP A 131 -2.71 -14.76 4.61
N PHE A 132 -3.53 -14.58 5.66
CA PHE A 132 -3.47 -15.40 6.86
C PHE A 132 -4.28 -16.70 6.72
N LEU A 133 -5.25 -16.70 5.80
CA LEU A 133 -6.03 -17.86 5.45
C LEU A 133 -5.25 -18.82 4.52
N LYS A 134 -4.84 -18.34 3.35
CA LYS A 134 -4.23 -19.12 2.26
C LYS A 134 -2.71 -19.24 2.32
N SER A 135 -2.08 -18.87 3.44
CA SER A 135 -0.66 -19.20 3.65
C SER A 135 -0.49 -20.70 3.89
N LEU A 136 0.66 -21.23 3.54
CA LEU A 136 1.01 -22.62 3.82
C LEU A 136 2.16 -22.68 4.86
N PRO A 137 1.89 -23.11 6.09
CA PRO A 137 0.58 -23.47 6.67
C PRO A 137 -0.31 -22.26 6.95
N SER A 138 -1.65 -22.45 6.98
CA SER A 138 -2.61 -21.39 7.33
C SER A 138 -2.37 -20.89 8.75
N ARG A 139 -2.23 -19.56 8.91
CA ARG A 139 -2.02 -18.96 10.23
C ARG A 139 -3.26 -19.06 11.11
N ILE A 140 -4.44 -18.79 10.52
CA ILE A 140 -5.74 -18.97 11.19
C ILE A 140 -5.92 -20.43 11.57
N GLY A 141 -5.62 -21.36 10.64
CA GLY A 141 -5.75 -22.80 10.90
C GLY A 141 -4.85 -23.32 12.01
N LEU A 142 -3.60 -22.84 12.07
CA LEU A 142 -2.69 -23.23 13.16
C LEU A 142 -3.17 -22.73 14.54
N LEU A 143 -3.73 -21.53 14.61
CA LEU A 143 -4.24 -21.00 15.89
C LEU A 143 -5.48 -21.76 16.37
N LEU A 144 -6.43 -22.03 15.46
CA LEU A 144 -7.68 -22.70 15.78
C LEU A 144 -7.56 -24.24 15.80
N ASP A 145 -6.40 -24.78 15.43
CA ASP A 145 -6.16 -26.22 15.22
C ASP A 145 -7.09 -26.88 14.19
N MET A 146 -7.47 -26.10 13.18
CA MET A 146 -8.36 -26.54 12.11
C MET A 146 -7.59 -26.71 10.80
N THR A 147 -8.07 -27.62 9.92
CA THR A 147 -7.48 -27.72 8.58
C THR A 147 -7.88 -26.53 7.71
N LEU A 148 -7.06 -26.21 6.70
CA LEU A 148 -7.40 -25.14 5.76
C LEU A 148 -8.74 -25.38 5.06
N ARG A 149 -9.01 -26.64 4.69
CA ARG A 149 -10.26 -27.06 4.02
C ARG A 149 -11.48 -26.75 4.88
N ASP A 150 -11.40 -27.05 6.16
CA ASP A 150 -12.49 -26.87 7.11
C ASP A 150 -12.80 -25.37 7.31
N ILE A 151 -11.75 -24.56 7.50
CA ILE A 151 -11.92 -23.11 7.63
C ILE A 151 -12.50 -22.51 6.34
N GLU A 152 -12.10 -23.00 5.18
CA GLU A 152 -12.68 -22.52 3.91
C GLU A 152 -14.17 -22.86 3.81
N ARG A 153 -14.58 -24.07 4.20
CA ARG A 153 -16.01 -24.44 4.23
C ARG A 153 -16.82 -23.53 5.15
N VAL A 154 -16.27 -23.17 6.31
CA VAL A 154 -16.92 -22.23 7.23
C VAL A 154 -16.97 -20.82 6.64
N LEU A 155 -15.84 -20.29 6.14
CA LEU A 155 -15.75 -18.92 5.64
C LEU A 155 -16.62 -18.65 4.42
N TYR A 156 -16.78 -19.66 3.56
CA TYR A 156 -17.58 -19.54 2.33
C TYR A 156 -19.00 -20.09 2.48
N PHE A 157 -19.45 -20.22 3.73
CA PHE A 157 -20.85 -20.58 4.07
C PHE A 157 -21.30 -21.96 3.57
N GLU A 158 -20.39 -22.96 3.63
CA GLU A 158 -20.69 -24.36 3.29
C GLU A 158 -20.94 -25.21 4.55
N SER A 159 -20.50 -24.77 5.74
CA SER A 159 -20.63 -25.51 6.99
C SER A 159 -20.65 -24.57 8.18
N TYR A 160 -21.28 -25.00 9.26
CA TYR A 160 -21.27 -24.32 10.55
C TYR A 160 -20.02 -24.69 11.35
N VAL A 161 -19.61 -23.83 12.27
CA VAL A 161 -18.62 -24.13 13.30
C VAL A 161 -19.18 -23.77 14.67
N VAL A 162 -18.97 -24.65 15.64
CA VAL A 162 -19.39 -24.47 17.02
C VAL A 162 -18.49 -23.45 17.70
N ILE A 163 -19.08 -22.35 18.17
CA ILE A 163 -18.39 -21.29 18.93
C ILE A 163 -18.43 -21.60 20.41
N ASP A 164 -19.62 -21.98 20.90
CA ASP A 164 -19.87 -22.40 22.27
C ASP A 164 -20.69 -23.70 22.26
N ALA A 165 -20.15 -24.71 22.91
CA ALA A 165 -20.79 -26.03 22.98
C ALA A 165 -21.89 -26.12 24.02
N GLY A 166 -21.92 -25.19 25.01
CA GLY A 166 -22.87 -25.22 26.10
C GLY A 166 -22.85 -26.55 26.86
N MET A 167 -24.05 -27.15 27.10
CA MET A 167 -24.20 -28.49 27.74
C MET A 167 -24.38 -29.62 26.73
N THR A 168 -24.10 -29.37 25.44
CA THR A 168 -24.25 -30.39 24.39
C THR A 168 -22.99 -31.25 24.25
N PRO A 169 -23.07 -32.44 23.63
CA PRO A 169 -21.93 -33.32 23.40
C PRO A 169 -20.97 -32.80 22.31
N LEU A 170 -21.18 -31.59 21.83
CA LEU A 170 -20.35 -30.95 20.82
C LEU A 170 -19.04 -30.42 21.40
N GLU A 171 -18.02 -30.30 20.56
CA GLU A 171 -16.76 -29.67 20.92
C GLU A 171 -16.63 -28.27 20.30
N LYS A 172 -15.99 -27.34 21.02
CA LYS A 172 -15.67 -26.01 20.49
C LYS A 172 -14.76 -26.14 19.26
N GLY A 173 -15.16 -25.53 18.13
CA GLY A 173 -14.43 -25.62 16.87
C GLY A 173 -14.84 -26.81 15.99
N GLN A 174 -15.78 -27.66 16.45
CA GLN A 174 -16.34 -28.73 15.63
C GLN A 174 -17.12 -28.16 14.45
N ILE A 175 -17.01 -28.84 13.31
CA ILE A 175 -17.71 -28.45 12.07
C ILE A 175 -18.97 -29.31 11.92
N LEU A 176 -20.07 -28.63 11.63
CA LEU A 176 -21.37 -29.26 11.40
C LEU A 176 -21.82 -28.97 9.96
N SER A 177 -22.38 -29.98 9.31
CA SER A 177 -23.14 -29.80 8.07
C SER A 177 -24.49 -29.14 8.37
N ASP A 178 -25.20 -28.68 7.33
CA ASP A 178 -26.54 -28.08 7.50
C ASP A 178 -27.49 -29.08 8.16
N ASP A 179 -27.47 -30.37 7.75
CA ASP A 179 -28.32 -31.42 8.31
C ASP A 179 -27.99 -31.69 9.79
N GLN A 180 -26.71 -31.80 10.13
CA GLN A 180 -26.26 -31.99 11.52
C GLN A 180 -26.61 -30.81 12.41
N PHE A 181 -26.51 -29.58 11.87
CA PHE A 181 -26.90 -28.41 12.61
C PHE A 181 -28.40 -28.37 12.92
N LEU A 182 -29.25 -28.71 11.96
CA LEU A 182 -30.70 -28.81 12.15
C LEU A 182 -31.06 -29.87 13.15
N GLU A 183 -30.49 -31.08 13.04
CA GLU A 183 -30.71 -32.17 13.97
C GLU A 183 -30.31 -31.80 15.41
N MET A 184 -29.15 -31.17 15.59
CA MET A 184 -28.70 -30.74 16.91
C MET A 184 -29.52 -29.57 17.45
N ALA A 185 -30.00 -28.68 16.60
CA ALA A 185 -30.85 -27.53 16.99
C ALA A 185 -32.26 -28.03 17.44
N GLU A 186 -32.76 -29.10 16.87
CA GLU A 186 -34.02 -29.75 17.31
C GLU A 186 -33.85 -30.49 18.65
N GLN A 187 -32.70 -31.16 18.86
CA GLN A 187 -32.42 -31.88 20.10
C GLN A 187 -32.08 -30.97 21.28
N HIS A 188 -31.36 -29.89 21.02
CA HIS A 188 -30.82 -28.95 22.02
C HIS A 188 -31.14 -27.50 21.66
N PRO A 189 -32.39 -27.05 21.74
CA PRO A 189 -32.78 -25.69 21.38
C PRO A 189 -32.09 -24.68 22.29
N ASP A 190 -31.37 -23.72 21.69
CA ASP A 190 -30.67 -22.63 22.34
C ASP A 190 -29.56 -23.01 23.35
N GLU A 191 -29.16 -24.28 23.43
CA GLU A 191 -28.11 -24.72 24.35
C GLU A 191 -26.70 -24.57 23.79
N PHE A 192 -26.52 -24.38 22.48
CA PHE A 192 -25.23 -24.18 21.84
C PHE A 192 -25.24 -23.03 20.82
N VAL A 193 -24.08 -22.49 20.53
CA VAL A 193 -23.92 -21.45 19.52
C VAL A 193 -23.01 -21.93 18.39
N ALA A 194 -23.59 -22.10 17.21
CA ALA A 194 -22.83 -22.35 15.98
C ALA A 194 -23.15 -21.30 14.92
N ARG A 195 -22.13 -20.85 14.19
CA ARG A 195 -22.27 -19.84 13.13
C ARG A 195 -21.44 -20.20 11.91
N MET A 196 -21.72 -19.51 10.81
CA MET A 196 -20.96 -19.57 9.56
C MET A 196 -20.19 -18.27 9.30
N GLY A 197 -19.24 -18.35 8.38
CA GLY A 197 -18.54 -17.19 7.85
C GLY A 197 -17.43 -16.63 8.72
N ALA A 198 -16.93 -15.49 8.34
CA ALA A 198 -15.83 -14.84 9.05
C ALA A 198 -16.22 -14.34 10.46
N GLU A 199 -17.50 -14.12 10.73
CA GLU A 199 -18.02 -13.79 12.07
C GLU A 199 -17.73 -14.92 13.07
N ALA A 200 -17.93 -16.17 12.66
CA ALA A 200 -17.63 -17.33 13.48
C ALA A 200 -16.13 -17.45 13.75
N VAL A 201 -15.32 -17.33 12.72
CA VAL A 201 -13.85 -17.36 12.84
C VAL A 201 -13.34 -16.22 13.74
N HIS A 202 -13.91 -15.04 13.62
CA HIS A 202 -13.57 -13.88 14.47
C HIS A 202 -13.90 -14.17 15.94
N ALA A 203 -15.07 -14.72 16.23
CA ALA A 203 -15.49 -15.08 17.59
C ALA A 203 -14.57 -16.15 18.19
N LEU A 204 -14.20 -17.18 17.42
CA LEU A 204 -13.25 -18.21 17.87
C LEU A 204 -11.87 -17.64 18.17
N LEU A 205 -11.35 -16.74 17.31
CA LEU A 205 -10.04 -16.08 17.51
C LEU A 205 -10.06 -15.11 18.70
N HIS A 206 -11.17 -14.41 18.91
CA HIS A 206 -11.34 -13.49 20.04
C HIS A 206 -11.38 -14.25 21.37
N GLY A 207 -12.03 -15.42 21.40
CA GLY A 207 -12.14 -16.27 22.58
C GLY A 207 -10.91 -17.15 22.89
N LEU A 208 -9.75 -16.90 22.22
CA LEU A 208 -8.51 -17.63 22.49
C LEU A 208 -7.70 -16.94 23.60
N ASP A 209 -7.47 -17.65 24.71
CA ASP A 209 -6.45 -17.27 25.69
C ASP A 209 -5.07 -17.79 25.25
N LEU A 210 -4.26 -16.90 24.70
CA LEU A 210 -2.91 -17.25 24.21
C LEU A 210 -1.97 -17.72 25.30
N LYS A 211 -2.13 -17.24 26.55
CA LYS A 211 -1.27 -17.61 27.67
C LYS A 211 -1.53 -19.05 28.11
N GLN A 212 -2.80 -19.40 28.28
CA GLN A 212 -3.20 -20.76 28.60
C GLN A 212 -2.81 -21.72 27.49
N LEU A 213 -3.03 -21.34 26.24
CA LEU A 213 -2.69 -22.15 25.06
C LEU A 213 -1.18 -22.45 24.97
N VAL A 214 -0.31 -21.53 25.34
CA VAL A 214 1.16 -21.79 25.40
C VAL A 214 1.47 -22.88 26.43
N VAL A 215 0.87 -22.83 27.61
CA VAL A 215 1.09 -23.82 28.67
C VAL A 215 0.63 -25.21 28.22
N GLN A 216 -0.57 -25.29 27.66
CA GLN A 216 -1.14 -26.53 27.13
C GLN A 216 -0.26 -27.14 26.03
N LEU A 217 0.14 -26.33 25.03
CA LEU A 217 0.98 -26.81 23.94
C LEU A 217 2.36 -27.28 24.40
N ARG A 218 2.94 -26.66 25.39
CA ARG A 218 4.22 -27.11 25.99
C ARG A 218 4.07 -28.45 26.67
N GLN A 219 2.98 -28.67 27.39
CA GLN A 219 2.69 -29.94 28.03
C GLN A 219 2.45 -31.01 26.99
N GLU A 220 1.59 -30.80 25.98
CA GLU A 220 1.35 -31.72 24.88
C GLU A 220 2.63 -32.11 24.11
N ILE A 221 3.59 -31.19 23.95
CA ILE A 221 4.89 -31.46 23.32
C ILE A 221 5.72 -32.43 24.16
N LEU A 222 5.67 -32.30 25.49
CA LEU A 222 6.40 -33.21 26.40
C LEU A 222 5.81 -34.62 26.40
N GLU A 223 4.49 -34.75 26.25
CA GLU A 223 3.78 -36.02 26.26
C GLU A 223 3.77 -36.71 24.88
N CYS A 224 4.13 -35.98 23.81
CA CYS A 224 4.01 -36.47 22.44
C CYS A 224 5.16 -37.36 22.01
N SER A 225 4.88 -38.60 21.61
CA SER A 225 5.86 -39.55 21.07
C SER A 225 6.00 -39.52 19.54
N SER A 226 5.03 -38.93 18.82
CA SER A 226 5.02 -38.90 17.35
C SER A 226 5.76 -37.71 16.80
N GLU A 227 6.80 -37.94 15.98
CA GLU A 227 7.64 -36.88 15.37
C GLU A 227 6.83 -35.89 14.48
N THR A 228 5.85 -36.40 13.71
CA THR A 228 5.00 -35.60 12.85
C THR A 228 4.08 -34.65 13.64
N LYS A 229 3.47 -35.19 14.72
CA LYS A 229 2.63 -34.41 15.64
C LYS A 229 3.47 -33.38 16.39
N LEU A 230 4.66 -33.72 16.83
CA LEU A 230 5.61 -32.83 17.49
C LEU A 230 6.02 -31.66 16.60
N LYS A 231 6.31 -31.89 15.31
CA LYS A 231 6.60 -30.84 14.33
C LYS A 231 5.42 -29.87 14.14
N ARG A 232 4.17 -30.39 14.15
CA ARG A 232 2.96 -29.57 14.04
C ARG A 232 2.76 -28.71 15.29
N LEU A 233 2.84 -29.31 16.49
CA LEU A 233 2.71 -28.62 17.77
C LEU A 233 3.78 -27.54 17.96
N SER A 234 5.04 -27.83 17.62
CA SER A 234 6.13 -26.86 17.68
C SER A 234 5.91 -25.65 16.77
N LYS A 235 5.37 -25.86 15.56
CA LYS A 235 5.00 -24.74 14.66
C LYS A 235 3.85 -23.91 15.23
N ARG A 236 2.85 -24.57 15.84
CA ARG A 236 1.72 -23.91 16.50
C ARG A 236 2.19 -23.09 17.69
N LEU A 237 3.01 -23.67 18.57
CA LEU A 237 3.60 -22.98 19.72
C LEU A 237 4.39 -21.75 19.31
N LYS A 238 5.29 -21.88 18.33
CA LYS A 238 6.07 -20.75 17.82
C LYS A 238 5.20 -19.60 17.30
N LEU A 239 4.06 -19.92 16.67
CA LEU A 239 3.13 -18.90 16.21
C LEU A 239 2.44 -18.20 17.37
N VAL A 240 1.94 -18.95 18.37
CA VAL A 240 1.27 -18.40 19.56
C VAL A 240 2.21 -17.50 20.36
N GLU A 241 3.45 -17.94 20.58
CA GLU A 241 4.49 -17.13 21.25
C GLU A 241 4.80 -15.87 20.48
N SER A 242 4.84 -15.92 19.13
CA SER A 242 5.04 -14.74 18.30
C SER A 242 3.91 -13.71 18.46
N PHE A 243 2.66 -14.15 18.59
CA PHE A 243 1.53 -13.25 18.88
C PHE A 243 1.65 -12.61 20.26
N LEU A 244 1.99 -13.39 21.30
CA LEU A 244 2.20 -12.87 22.65
C LEU A 244 3.31 -11.82 22.71
N ASN A 245 4.46 -12.13 22.11
CA ASN A 245 5.65 -11.25 22.15
C ASN A 245 5.46 -9.97 21.33
N SER A 246 4.69 -10.02 20.23
CA SER A 246 4.46 -8.87 19.36
C SER A 246 3.34 -7.93 19.86
N GLY A 247 2.49 -8.40 20.78
CA GLY A 247 1.29 -7.69 21.23
C GLY A 247 0.18 -7.62 20.19
N ASN A 248 0.28 -8.38 19.08
CA ASN A 248 -0.79 -8.49 18.10
C ASN A 248 -1.89 -9.41 18.62
N LYS A 249 -3.16 -9.05 18.35
CA LYS A 249 -4.28 -9.92 18.67
C LYS A 249 -4.67 -10.80 17.49
N PRO A 250 -4.98 -12.09 17.70
CA PRO A 250 -5.40 -13.02 16.64
C PRO A 250 -6.62 -12.54 15.86
N GLU A 251 -7.57 -11.92 16.53
CA GLU A 251 -8.80 -11.38 15.95
C GLU A 251 -8.55 -10.34 14.84
N TRP A 252 -7.40 -9.63 14.85
CA TRP A 252 -7.05 -8.66 13.83
C TRP A 252 -6.72 -9.28 12.45
N MET A 253 -6.63 -10.61 12.37
CA MET A 253 -6.55 -11.32 11.09
C MET A 253 -7.90 -11.37 10.36
N VAL A 254 -8.99 -10.98 11.02
CA VAL A 254 -10.32 -10.81 10.45
C VAL A 254 -10.63 -9.31 10.42
N LEU A 255 -10.87 -8.80 9.22
CA LEU A 255 -11.07 -7.38 8.98
C LEU A 255 -12.53 -6.99 9.23
N THR A 256 -12.77 -6.02 10.08
CA THR A 256 -14.06 -5.33 10.26
C THR A 256 -14.06 -3.97 9.57
N VAL A 257 -12.88 -3.37 9.42
CA VAL A 257 -12.66 -2.10 8.74
C VAL A 257 -11.57 -2.29 7.68
N LEU A 258 -11.83 -1.85 6.47
CA LEU A 258 -10.89 -1.94 5.37
C LEU A 258 -10.25 -0.57 5.09
N PRO A 259 -8.91 -0.44 5.11
CA PRO A 259 -8.26 0.81 4.76
C PRO A 259 -8.34 1.08 3.25
N VAL A 260 -8.53 2.35 2.89
CA VAL A 260 -8.55 2.81 1.49
C VAL A 260 -7.28 3.59 1.21
N LEU A 261 -6.53 3.13 0.21
CA LEU A 261 -5.26 3.72 -0.22
C LEU A 261 -5.48 5.17 -0.69
N PRO A 262 -4.53 6.09 -0.45
CA PRO A 262 -4.60 7.46 -0.96
C PRO A 262 -4.83 7.52 -2.49
N PRO A 263 -5.60 8.50 -3.00
CA PRO A 263 -5.95 8.58 -4.42
C PRO A 263 -4.76 8.67 -5.37
N ASP A 264 -3.70 9.39 -5.00
CA ASP A 264 -2.53 9.58 -5.86
C ASP A 264 -1.68 8.32 -6.00
N LEU A 265 -1.85 7.33 -5.11
CA LEU A 265 -1.23 6.00 -5.23
C LEU A 265 -2.04 5.04 -6.13
N ARG A 266 -3.28 5.42 -6.50
CA ARG A 266 -4.15 4.73 -7.46
C ARG A 266 -4.78 5.72 -8.44
N PRO A 267 -3.96 6.42 -9.23
CA PRO A 267 -4.38 7.59 -9.97
C PRO A 267 -5.42 7.29 -11.04
N LEU A 268 -6.19 8.32 -11.37
CA LEU A 268 -7.10 8.38 -12.49
C LEU A 268 -6.62 9.51 -13.40
N VAL A 269 -6.07 9.14 -14.56
CA VAL A 269 -5.41 10.07 -15.48
C VAL A 269 -6.28 10.31 -16.69
N PRO A 270 -6.62 11.56 -17.02
CA PRO A 270 -7.32 11.88 -18.25
C PRO A 270 -6.42 11.63 -19.46
N LEU A 271 -6.97 11.01 -20.49
CA LEU A 271 -6.35 10.80 -21.79
C LEU A 271 -7.02 11.69 -22.82
N ASP A 272 -6.35 11.91 -23.95
CA ASP A 272 -6.92 12.61 -25.08
C ASP A 272 -8.21 11.92 -25.55
N GLY A 273 -9.22 12.72 -25.94
CA GLY A 273 -10.53 12.22 -26.34
C GLY A 273 -11.50 11.94 -25.18
N GLY A 274 -11.29 12.53 -23.98
CA GLY A 274 -12.22 12.44 -22.84
C GLY A 274 -12.28 11.09 -22.14
N ARG A 275 -11.35 10.17 -22.44
CA ARG A 275 -11.20 8.88 -21.79
C ARG A 275 -10.28 9.00 -20.56
N PHE A 276 -10.45 8.08 -19.62
CA PHE A 276 -9.60 8.03 -18.42
C PHE A 276 -8.86 6.69 -18.35
N ALA A 277 -7.56 6.77 -18.06
CA ALA A 277 -6.80 5.61 -17.60
C ALA A 277 -6.91 5.54 -16.08
N THR A 278 -7.30 4.39 -15.58
CA THR A 278 -7.48 4.17 -14.14
C THR A 278 -6.60 3.01 -13.66
N SER A 279 -6.18 3.07 -12.41
CA SER A 279 -5.55 1.93 -11.75
C SER A 279 -6.58 0.81 -11.53
N ASP A 280 -6.16 -0.44 -11.72
CA ASP A 280 -7.00 -1.63 -11.49
C ASP A 280 -7.56 -1.68 -10.04
N LEU A 281 -6.82 -1.10 -9.08
CA LEU A 281 -7.27 -1.00 -7.68
C LEU A 281 -8.60 -0.24 -7.53
N ASN A 282 -8.85 0.76 -8.35
CA ASN A 282 -10.11 1.50 -8.28
C ASN A 282 -11.31 0.61 -8.62
N ASP A 283 -11.19 -0.27 -9.61
CA ASP A 283 -12.25 -1.21 -9.96
C ASP A 283 -12.46 -2.26 -8.87
N LEU A 284 -11.39 -2.74 -8.24
CA LEU A 284 -11.47 -3.67 -7.12
C LEU A 284 -12.13 -3.00 -5.89
N TYR A 285 -11.76 -1.78 -5.53
CA TYR A 285 -12.44 -1.03 -4.46
C TYR A 285 -13.93 -0.78 -4.77
N ARG A 286 -14.27 -0.42 -6.01
CA ARG A 286 -15.66 -0.24 -6.44
C ARG A 286 -16.47 -1.51 -6.25
N ARG A 287 -15.92 -2.68 -6.58
CA ARG A 287 -16.57 -3.98 -6.34
C ARG A 287 -16.84 -4.21 -4.87
N VAL A 288 -15.84 -3.95 -4.01
CA VAL A 288 -16.01 -4.09 -2.55
C VAL A 288 -17.11 -3.17 -2.04
N ILE A 289 -17.10 -1.87 -2.39
CA ILE A 289 -18.09 -0.91 -1.93
C ILE A 289 -19.49 -1.29 -2.41
N ASN A 290 -19.65 -1.69 -3.67
CA ASN A 290 -20.95 -2.11 -4.23
C ASN A 290 -21.50 -3.32 -3.47
N ARG A 291 -20.68 -4.36 -3.21
CA ARG A 291 -21.10 -5.54 -2.44
C ARG A 291 -21.42 -5.18 -0.98
N ASN A 292 -20.60 -4.35 -0.37
CA ASN A 292 -20.84 -3.89 0.99
C ASN A 292 -22.14 -3.09 1.14
N ASN A 293 -22.40 -2.16 0.23
CA ASN A 293 -23.63 -1.36 0.24
C ASN A 293 -24.86 -2.22 -0.04
N ARG A 294 -24.75 -3.20 -0.93
CA ARG A 294 -25.82 -4.15 -1.19
C ARG A 294 -26.11 -5.01 0.04
N LEU A 295 -25.07 -5.51 0.71
CA LEU A 295 -25.23 -6.27 1.94
C LEU A 295 -25.88 -5.43 3.05
N LYS A 296 -25.42 -4.18 3.27
CA LYS A 296 -26.07 -3.26 4.22
C LYS A 296 -27.56 -3.12 3.96
N ARG A 297 -27.94 -2.90 2.70
CA ARG A 297 -29.36 -2.78 2.29
C ARG A 297 -30.16 -4.07 2.54
N LEU A 298 -29.57 -5.25 2.26
CA LEU A 298 -30.23 -6.53 2.52
C LEU A 298 -30.45 -6.79 4.02
N LEU A 299 -29.50 -6.39 4.84
CA LEU A 299 -29.62 -6.47 6.30
C LEU A 299 -30.69 -5.51 6.84
N ASP A 300 -30.73 -4.28 6.34
CA ASP A 300 -31.75 -3.27 6.70
C ASP A 300 -33.16 -3.71 6.32
N LEU A 301 -33.30 -4.45 5.21
CA LEU A 301 -34.55 -5.00 4.72
C LEU A 301 -34.93 -6.35 5.35
N SER A 302 -34.12 -6.89 6.27
CA SER A 302 -34.31 -8.22 6.87
C SER A 302 -34.56 -9.29 5.80
N ALA A 303 -33.74 -9.29 4.73
CA ALA A 303 -33.84 -10.23 3.62
C ALA A 303 -33.63 -11.70 4.07
N PRO A 304 -34.16 -12.70 3.34
CA PRO A 304 -33.95 -14.11 3.66
C PRO A 304 -32.49 -14.47 3.81
N ASP A 305 -32.18 -15.31 4.81
CA ASP A 305 -30.82 -15.71 5.19
C ASP A 305 -29.99 -16.22 4.02
N ILE A 306 -30.57 -17.00 3.13
CA ILE A 306 -29.87 -17.56 1.97
C ILE A 306 -29.29 -16.48 1.06
N ILE A 307 -30.02 -15.36 0.88
CA ILE A 307 -29.58 -14.22 0.07
C ILE A 307 -28.47 -13.45 0.81
N VAL A 308 -28.64 -13.24 2.13
CA VAL A 308 -27.67 -12.58 2.97
C VAL A 308 -26.34 -13.35 3.02
N ARG A 309 -26.40 -14.68 3.21
CA ARG A 309 -25.22 -15.57 3.20
C ARG A 309 -24.47 -15.50 1.86
N ASN A 310 -25.21 -15.53 0.75
CA ASN A 310 -24.59 -15.43 -0.57
C ASN A 310 -23.92 -14.06 -0.80
N GLU A 311 -24.51 -12.96 -0.34
CA GLU A 311 -23.90 -11.64 -0.47
C GLU A 311 -22.70 -11.46 0.47
N LYS A 312 -22.74 -12.03 1.70
CA LYS A 312 -21.57 -12.10 2.61
C LYS A 312 -20.41 -12.85 1.94
N ARG A 313 -20.68 -13.99 1.28
CA ARG A 313 -19.69 -14.75 0.53
C ARG A 313 -19.10 -13.93 -0.61
N MET A 314 -19.93 -13.21 -1.38
CA MET A 314 -19.46 -12.35 -2.48
C MET A 314 -18.63 -11.17 -1.96
N LEU A 315 -18.95 -10.62 -0.77
CA LEU A 315 -18.13 -9.59 -0.13
C LEU A 315 -16.76 -10.14 0.26
N GLN A 316 -16.71 -11.33 0.86
CA GLN A 316 -15.44 -12.03 1.16
C GLN A 316 -14.60 -12.19 -0.11
N GLU A 317 -15.19 -12.68 -1.21
CA GLU A 317 -14.49 -12.86 -2.49
C GLU A 317 -14.02 -11.52 -3.10
N ALA A 318 -14.78 -10.45 -2.95
CA ALA A 318 -14.40 -9.13 -3.44
C ALA A 318 -13.19 -8.56 -2.67
N VAL A 319 -13.15 -8.75 -1.35
CA VAL A 319 -12.01 -8.33 -0.53
C VAL A 319 -10.79 -9.23 -0.79
N ASP A 320 -10.97 -10.52 -0.96
CA ASP A 320 -9.89 -11.45 -1.34
C ASP A 320 -9.22 -11.02 -2.64
N SER A 321 -10.00 -10.65 -3.64
CA SER A 321 -9.46 -10.19 -4.93
C SER A 321 -8.78 -8.83 -4.85
N LEU A 322 -9.21 -7.93 -3.97
CA LEU A 322 -8.52 -6.67 -3.72
C LEU A 322 -7.14 -6.89 -3.09
N LEU A 323 -7.05 -7.81 -2.12
CA LEU A 323 -5.82 -8.09 -1.40
C LEU A 323 -4.84 -8.92 -2.23
N ASP A 324 -5.29 -10.03 -2.83
CA ASP A 324 -4.45 -10.94 -3.64
C ASP A 324 -5.29 -11.66 -4.71
N ASN A 325 -5.48 -11.01 -5.84
CA ASN A 325 -6.30 -11.53 -6.93
C ASN A 325 -5.71 -12.82 -7.52
N GLY A 326 -6.55 -13.85 -7.65
CA GLY A 326 -6.16 -15.15 -8.20
C GLY A 326 -5.55 -16.12 -7.18
N ARG A 327 -5.46 -15.74 -5.90
CA ARG A 327 -5.00 -16.65 -4.84
C ARG A 327 -6.04 -17.74 -4.53
N ARG A 328 -7.32 -17.42 -4.70
CA ARG A 328 -8.44 -18.35 -4.60
C ARG A 328 -9.22 -18.40 -5.91
N GLY A 329 -9.17 -19.52 -6.59
CA GLY A 329 -9.91 -19.75 -7.84
C GLY A 329 -9.43 -18.90 -9.01
N ARG A 330 -10.35 -18.60 -9.94
CA ARG A 330 -10.05 -17.81 -11.12
C ARG A 330 -9.89 -16.32 -10.76
N ALA A 331 -8.81 -15.72 -11.25
CA ALA A 331 -8.59 -14.28 -11.08
C ALA A 331 -9.70 -13.46 -11.74
N ILE A 332 -10.11 -12.39 -11.08
CA ILE A 332 -11.02 -11.41 -11.65
C ILE A 332 -10.30 -10.65 -12.78
N THR A 333 -10.93 -10.59 -13.94
CA THR A 333 -10.39 -9.97 -15.15
C THR A 333 -11.10 -8.67 -15.49
N GLY A 334 -10.37 -7.77 -16.14
CA GLY A 334 -10.91 -6.56 -16.75
C GLY A 334 -11.55 -6.82 -18.12
N SER A 335 -11.94 -5.74 -18.81
CA SER A 335 -12.57 -5.78 -20.15
C SER A 335 -11.70 -6.53 -21.18
N ASN A 336 -10.38 -6.43 -21.07
CA ASN A 336 -9.42 -7.09 -21.98
C ASN A 336 -9.05 -8.52 -21.57
N LYS A 337 -9.85 -9.19 -20.74
CA LYS A 337 -9.59 -10.54 -20.18
C LYS A 337 -8.26 -10.65 -19.42
N ARG A 338 -7.57 -9.53 -19.14
CA ARG A 338 -6.36 -9.47 -18.33
C ARG A 338 -6.74 -9.52 -16.85
N PRO A 339 -6.06 -10.31 -16.00
CA PRO A 339 -6.25 -10.25 -14.56
C PRO A 339 -6.01 -8.84 -14.00
N LEU A 340 -6.88 -8.38 -13.13
CA LEU A 340 -6.72 -7.09 -12.45
C LEU A 340 -5.58 -7.17 -11.44
N LYS A 341 -4.75 -6.13 -11.38
CA LYS A 341 -3.61 -6.04 -10.47
C LYS A 341 -4.08 -5.70 -9.05
N SER A 342 -3.85 -6.61 -8.11
CA SER A 342 -4.23 -6.47 -6.69
C SER A 342 -3.18 -5.73 -5.87
N LEU A 343 -3.46 -5.47 -4.58
CA LEU A 343 -2.50 -4.87 -3.64
C LEU A 343 -1.25 -5.74 -3.47
N ALA A 344 -1.38 -7.06 -3.42
CA ALA A 344 -0.24 -7.97 -3.38
C ALA A 344 0.67 -7.83 -4.60
N ASP A 345 0.09 -7.67 -5.81
CA ASP A 345 0.84 -7.50 -7.05
C ASP A 345 1.56 -6.15 -7.14
N MET A 346 1.12 -5.15 -6.37
CA MET A 346 1.82 -3.87 -6.25
C MET A 346 3.14 -3.99 -5.46
N ILE A 347 3.28 -5.01 -4.62
CA ILE A 347 4.43 -5.22 -3.73
C ILE A 347 5.36 -6.29 -4.28
N LYS A 348 4.79 -7.44 -4.67
CA LYS A 348 5.53 -8.63 -5.11
C LYS A 348 5.84 -8.65 -6.62
N GLY A 349 6.78 -9.49 -7.01
CA GLY A 349 7.12 -9.77 -8.41
C GLY A 349 8.07 -8.74 -9.05
N LYS A 350 8.34 -8.91 -10.35
CA LYS A 350 9.29 -8.08 -11.14
C LYS A 350 8.86 -6.62 -11.24
N GLN A 351 7.54 -6.37 -11.31
CA GLN A 351 6.94 -5.04 -11.40
C GLN A 351 6.41 -4.53 -10.06
N GLY A 352 6.70 -5.23 -8.96
CA GLY A 352 6.34 -4.80 -7.62
C GLY A 352 7.27 -3.73 -7.07
N ARG A 353 6.84 -3.10 -5.97
CA ARG A 353 7.55 -1.98 -5.34
C ARG A 353 8.98 -2.31 -4.96
N PHE A 354 9.22 -3.50 -4.41
CA PHE A 354 10.56 -3.92 -3.98
C PHE A 354 11.54 -3.97 -5.15
N ARG A 355 11.22 -4.71 -6.20
CA ARG A 355 12.15 -4.93 -7.32
C ARG A 355 12.25 -3.75 -8.29
N GLN A 356 11.18 -2.99 -8.47
CA GLN A 356 11.11 -1.93 -9.47
C GLN A 356 11.51 -0.55 -8.93
N ASN A 357 11.27 -0.26 -7.64
CA ASN A 357 11.43 1.08 -7.10
C ASN A 357 12.37 1.18 -5.89
N LEU A 358 12.62 0.06 -5.16
CA LEU A 358 13.46 0.07 -3.95
C LEU A 358 14.83 -0.54 -4.19
N LEU A 359 14.92 -1.74 -4.77
CA LEU A 359 16.22 -2.39 -5.08
C LEU A 359 16.95 -1.71 -6.25
N GLY A 360 16.22 -1.00 -7.12
CA GLY A 360 16.76 -0.24 -8.21
C GLY A 360 15.75 0.76 -8.71
N LYS A 361 16.23 1.94 -9.13
CA LYS A 361 15.40 3.01 -9.68
C LYS A 361 15.93 3.42 -11.05
N ARG A 362 15.07 3.96 -11.90
CA ARG A 362 15.52 4.70 -13.08
C ARG A 362 16.13 6.00 -12.59
N VAL A 363 17.30 6.33 -13.10
CA VAL A 363 18.05 7.53 -12.73
C VAL A 363 18.08 8.50 -13.90
N ASP A 364 18.10 9.80 -13.57
CA ASP A 364 18.30 10.85 -14.54
C ASP A 364 19.75 10.88 -15.03
N TYR A 365 20.01 11.60 -16.10
CA TYR A 365 21.31 11.69 -16.75
C TYR A 365 21.90 10.35 -17.13
N SER A 366 21.06 9.47 -17.64
CA SER A 366 21.40 8.15 -18.18
C SER A 366 20.78 7.98 -19.56
N GLY A 367 21.46 7.25 -20.41
CA GLY A 367 21.01 7.01 -21.78
C GLY A 367 21.24 5.57 -22.22
N ARG A 368 20.70 5.20 -23.35
CA ARG A 368 20.87 3.89 -23.96
C ARG A 368 21.07 4.06 -25.47
N SER A 369 22.09 3.40 -26.00
CA SER A 369 22.38 3.41 -27.44
C SER A 369 22.95 2.08 -27.90
N VAL A 370 23.10 1.92 -29.16
CA VAL A 370 23.79 0.78 -29.78
C VAL A 370 25.29 0.97 -29.61
N ILE A 371 26.01 -0.12 -29.35
CA ILE A 371 27.48 -0.13 -29.28
C ILE A 371 28.05 -0.64 -30.61
N VAL A 372 29.07 0.06 -31.11
CA VAL A 372 29.78 -0.25 -32.33
C VAL A 372 31.28 -0.22 -32.10
N VAL A 373 32.06 -0.75 -33.04
CA VAL A 373 33.51 -0.72 -32.96
C VAL A 373 34.03 0.69 -33.20
N GLY A 374 35.03 1.12 -32.41
CA GLY A 374 35.73 2.39 -32.55
C GLY A 374 37.22 2.16 -32.76
N PRO A 375 37.71 1.96 -33.98
CA PRO A 375 39.09 1.56 -34.25
C PRO A 375 40.13 2.64 -33.87
N THR A 376 39.71 3.89 -33.78
CA THR A 376 40.58 5.04 -33.42
C THR A 376 40.64 5.33 -31.94
N LEU A 377 39.79 4.66 -31.13
CA LEU A 377 39.71 4.87 -29.70
C LEU A 377 40.73 4.04 -28.92
N ARG A 378 41.28 4.58 -27.83
CA ARG A 378 42.12 3.87 -26.89
C ARG A 378 41.29 2.97 -26.00
N LEU A 379 41.91 1.98 -25.30
CA LEU A 379 41.22 1.01 -24.46
C LEU A 379 40.39 1.64 -23.32
N HIS A 380 40.79 2.79 -22.82
CA HIS A 380 40.11 3.52 -21.75
C HIS A 380 39.11 4.55 -22.26
N GLN A 381 38.95 4.69 -23.59
CA GLN A 381 38.09 5.69 -24.20
C GLN A 381 36.81 5.08 -24.77
N CYS A 382 35.73 5.86 -24.74
CA CYS A 382 34.48 5.56 -25.42
C CYS A 382 34.03 6.75 -26.25
N GLY A 383 33.55 6.48 -27.47
CA GLY A 383 32.94 7.49 -28.31
C GLY A 383 31.50 7.73 -27.90
N LEU A 384 31.14 8.98 -27.64
CA LEU A 384 29.81 9.40 -27.25
C LEU A 384 29.26 10.44 -28.21
N PRO A 385 28.03 10.25 -28.78
CA PRO A 385 27.43 11.25 -29.65
C PRO A 385 27.27 12.60 -28.92
N LYS A 386 27.63 13.71 -29.57
CA LYS A 386 27.59 15.06 -28.98
C LYS A 386 26.24 15.39 -28.34
N LYS A 387 25.12 15.09 -29.01
CA LYS A 387 23.77 15.36 -28.50
C LYS A 387 23.43 14.54 -27.26
N MET A 388 23.87 13.28 -27.20
CA MET A 388 23.72 12.45 -26.02
C MET A 388 24.56 12.98 -24.86
N ALA A 389 25.81 13.37 -25.13
CA ALA A 389 26.69 13.98 -24.13
C ALA A 389 26.09 15.26 -23.56
N LEU A 390 25.50 16.12 -24.39
CA LEU A 390 24.83 17.34 -23.97
C LEU A 390 23.73 17.08 -22.94
N GLU A 391 22.89 16.06 -23.16
CA GLU A 391 21.83 15.69 -22.23
C GLU A 391 22.38 15.11 -20.92
N LEU A 392 23.38 14.24 -21.00
CA LEU A 392 23.98 13.60 -19.83
C LEU A 392 24.69 14.58 -18.90
N PHE A 393 25.38 15.56 -19.46
CA PHE A 393 26.19 16.53 -18.71
C PHE A 393 25.51 17.87 -18.46
N LYS A 394 24.22 18.00 -18.74
CA LYS A 394 23.45 19.24 -18.52
C LYS A 394 23.72 19.96 -17.19
N PRO A 395 23.70 19.31 -16.01
CA PRO A 395 23.93 20.01 -14.75
C PRO A 395 25.30 20.65 -14.66
N PHE A 396 26.33 19.94 -15.14
CA PHE A 396 27.71 20.44 -15.13
C PHE A 396 27.89 21.62 -16.10
N ILE A 397 27.25 21.55 -17.26
CA ILE A 397 27.25 22.65 -18.24
C ILE A 397 26.58 23.89 -17.64
N PHE A 398 25.42 23.71 -16.98
CA PHE A 398 24.74 24.85 -16.31
C PHE A 398 25.62 25.48 -15.23
N SER A 399 26.29 24.64 -14.41
CA SER A 399 27.21 25.13 -13.39
C SER A 399 28.38 25.91 -14.00
N LYS A 400 29.06 25.34 -15.01
CA LYS A 400 30.20 26.05 -15.68
C LYS A 400 29.74 27.29 -16.41
N LEU A 401 28.56 27.32 -17.05
CA LEU A 401 28.01 28.56 -17.66
C LEU A 401 27.75 29.66 -16.64
N GLN A 402 27.21 29.31 -15.47
CA GLN A 402 27.01 30.28 -14.41
C GLN A 402 28.33 30.79 -13.83
N PHE A 403 29.33 29.93 -13.72
CA PHE A 403 30.64 30.30 -13.17
C PHE A 403 31.46 31.16 -14.12
N LYS A 404 31.45 30.82 -15.43
CA LYS A 404 32.18 31.56 -16.47
C LYS A 404 31.54 32.95 -16.78
N HIS A 405 30.23 33.03 -16.64
CA HIS A 405 29.43 34.24 -16.87
C HIS A 405 28.58 34.58 -15.65
N GLN A 406 29.18 35.23 -14.66
CA GLN A 406 28.55 35.55 -13.35
C GLN A 406 27.17 36.22 -13.40
N THR A 407 26.71 36.61 -14.58
CA THR A 407 25.44 37.35 -14.81
C THR A 407 24.33 36.46 -15.41
N ILE A 408 24.59 35.17 -15.77
CA ILE A 408 23.61 34.33 -16.44
C ILE A 408 22.71 33.65 -15.41
N THR A 409 21.41 33.88 -15.51
CA THR A 409 20.40 33.15 -14.73
C THR A 409 20.24 31.71 -15.23
N ILE A 410 19.81 30.78 -14.36
CA ILE A 410 19.53 29.37 -14.74
C ILE A 410 18.59 29.28 -15.96
N ARG A 411 17.59 30.17 -16.07
CA ARG A 411 16.70 30.25 -17.23
C ARG A 411 17.42 30.61 -18.52
N ALA A 412 18.35 31.56 -18.45
CA ALA A 412 19.16 31.95 -19.62
C ALA A 412 20.11 30.83 -20.02
N ALA A 413 20.80 30.18 -19.07
CA ALA A 413 21.65 29.03 -19.33
C ALA A 413 20.89 27.88 -19.98
N LYS A 414 19.67 27.59 -19.52
CA LYS A 414 18.79 26.57 -20.14
C LYS A 414 18.46 26.91 -21.57
N LYS A 415 18.13 28.16 -21.89
CA LYS A 415 17.86 28.58 -23.27
C LYS A 415 19.09 28.49 -24.19
N LEU A 416 20.29 28.79 -23.66
CA LEU A 416 21.53 28.66 -24.41
C LEU A 416 21.81 27.20 -24.79
N VAL A 417 21.61 26.27 -23.85
CA VAL A 417 21.78 24.84 -24.07
C VAL A 417 20.71 24.31 -25.03
N GLU A 418 19.47 24.76 -24.93
CA GLU A 418 18.38 24.37 -25.85
C GLU A 418 18.60 24.87 -27.28
N ARG A 419 19.34 25.97 -27.45
CA ARG A 419 19.72 26.54 -28.76
C ARG A 419 20.98 25.92 -29.34
N GLU A 420 21.68 25.07 -28.61
CA GLU A 420 22.93 24.42 -29.02
C GLU A 420 24.00 25.45 -29.47
N GLU A 421 24.15 26.58 -28.74
CA GLU A 421 25.11 27.64 -29.12
C GLU A 421 26.57 27.14 -29.10
N PRO A 422 27.48 27.68 -29.94
CA PRO A 422 28.88 27.22 -30.00
C PRO A 422 29.60 27.20 -28.67
N GLN A 423 29.36 28.17 -27.80
CA GLN A 423 29.93 28.27 -26.45
C GLN A 423 29.58 27.05 -25.55
N VAL A 424 28.41 26.42 -25.80
CA VAL A 424 27.97 25.23 -25.02
C VAL A 424 28.82 24.02 -25.39
N TRP A 425 29.24 23.90 -26.63
CA TRP A 425 30.08 22.80 -27.08
C TRP A 425 31.49 22.89 -26.53
N ASP A 426 32.09 24.08 -26.44
CA ASP A 426 33.39 24.30 -25.83
C ASP A 426 33.36 23.92 -24.34
N ILE A 427 32.30 24.32 -23.65
CA ILE A 427 32.13 24.01 -22.24
C ILE A 427 31.89 22.49 -22.04
N LEU A 428 31.13 21.86 -22.95
CA LEU A 428 30.91 20.41 -22.91
C LEU A 428 32.22 19.63 -23.05
N GLU A 429 33.13 20.07 -23.96
CA GLU A 429 34.44 19.45 -24.12
C GLU A 429 35.28 19.54 -22.85
N ASP A 430 35.28 20.70 -22.18
CA ASP A 430 35.97 20.92 -20.91
C ASP A 430 35.37 20.05 -19.76
N VAL A 431 34.04 19.89 -19.75
CA VAL A 431 33.36 19.08 -18.73
C VAL A 431 33.67 17.59 -18.88
N ILE A 432 33.70 17.09 -20.11
CA ILE A 432 33.91 15.67 -20.41
C ILE A 432 35.31 15.20 -19.96
N ARG A 433 36.33 16.05 -20.08
CA ARG A 433 37.69 15.71 -19.63
C ARG A 433 37.80 15.38 -18.15
N GLU A 434 36.94 15.99 -17.33
CA GLU A 434 36.95 15.84 -15.86
C GLU A 434 36.01 14.70 -15.38
N HIS A 435 35.09 14.21 -16.24
CA HIS A 435 33.98 13.36 -15.82
C HIS A 435 33.90 12.08 -16.67
N PRO A 436 34.46 10.95 -16.20
CA PRO A 436 34.30 9.66 -16.88
C PRO A 436 32.85 9.19 -16.82
N VAL A 437 32.44 8.38 -17.80
CA VAL A 437 31.10 7.76 -17.87
C VAL A 437 31.16 6.29 -17.51
N LEU A 438 30.12 5.80 -16.84
CA LEU A 438 29.95 4.38 -16.57
C LEU A 438 29.17 3.75 -17.72
N LEU A 439 29.77 2.79 -18.40
CA LEU A 439 29.12 2.00 -19.44
C LEU A 439 28.74 0.63 -18.91
N ASN A 440 27.54 0.17 -19.23
CA ASN A 440 27.02 -1.14 -18.90
C ASN A 440 26.53 -1.87 -20.15
N ARG A 441 26.97 -3.12 -20.36
CA ARG A 441 26.41 -4.01 -21.37
C ARG A 441 25.47 -5.02 -20.74
N ALA A 442 24.24 -5.11 -21.24
CA ALA A 442 23.30 -6.15 -20.84
C ALA A 442 23.56 -7.47 -21.60
N PRO A 443 23.50 -8.66 -20.92
CA PRO A 443 23.20 -8.87 -19.50
C PRO A 443 24.43 -8.59 -18.61
N THR A 444 24.22 -7.96 -17.45
CA THR A 444 25.29 -7.72 -16.47
C THR A 444 25.46 -8.98 -15.62
N LEU A 445 26.42 -9.82 -15.98
CA LEU A 445 26.69 -11.12 -15.32
C LEU A 445 27.65 -10.99 -14.13
N HIS A 446 28.58 -10.06 -14.19
CA HIS A 446 29.59 -9.82 -13.17
C HIS A 446 30.03 -8.36 -13.14
N ARG A 447 30.82 -7.96 -12.16
CA ARG A 447 31.24 -6.57 -11.93
C ARG A 447 31.95 -5.91 -13.13
N LEU A 448 32.65 -6.68 -13.98
CA LEU A 448 33.31 -6.16 -15.19
C LEU A 448 32.34 -5.81 -16.32
N GLY A 449 31.05 -6.12 -16.18
CA GLY A 449 30.01 -5.67 -17.10
C GLY A 449 29.66 -4.19 -16.94
N ILE A 450 30.20 -3.52 -15.89
CA ILE A 450 30.07 -2.07 -15.66
C ILE A 450 31.48 -1.51 -15.49
N GLN A 451 31.90 -0.66 -16.41
CA GLN A 451 33.23 -0.06 -16.41
C GLN A 451 33.17 1.44 -16.67
N ALA A 452 34.17 2.16 -16.15
CA ALA A 452 34.32 3.59 -16.40
C ALA A 452 35.20 3.82 -17.61
N PHE A 453 34.79 4.74 -18.48
CA PHE A 453 35.54 5.15 -19.68
C PHE A 453 35.63 6.66 -19.76
N GLU A 454 36.69 7.16 -20.35
CA GLU A 454 36.83 8.57 -20.72
C GLU A 454 36.01 8.82 -21.99
N PRO A 455 35.01 9.70 -21.98
CA PRO A 455 34.22 9.98 -23.14
C PRO A 455 34.98 10.86 -24.16
N VAL A 456 34.85 10.52 -25.41
CA VAL A 456 35.32 11.31 -26.57
C VAL A 456 34.11 11.68 -27.39
N LEU A 457 33.94 12.97 -27.73
CA LEU A 457 32.82 13.43 -28.54
C LEU A 457 32.94 12.95 -29.97
N ILE A 458 31.85 12.40 -30.50
CA ILE A 458 31.75 11.95 -31.90
C ILE A 458 30.58 12.70 -32.53
N GLU A 459 30.78 13.21 -33.74
CA GLU A 459 29.73 13.79 -34.56
C GLU A 459 28.90 12.68 -35.19
N GLY A 460 27.56 12.76 -35.06
CA GLY A 460 26.63 11.76 -35.58
C GLY A 460 25.27 11.83 -34.88
#